data_44c23e9548f952f20e1bdf71a99fe2d7
#
_entry.id   44c23e9548f952f20e1bdf71a99fe2d7
#
_cell.length_a   1.000
_cell.length_b   1.000
_cell.length_c   1.000
_cell.angle_alpha   90.00
_cell.angle_beta   90.00
_cell.angle_gamma   90.00
#
_symmetry.space_group_name_H-M   'P 1'
#
loop_
_entity.id
_entity.type
_entity.pdbx_description
1 polymer ?
#
loop_
_entity_poly.entity_id
_entity_poly.type
_entity_poly.pdbx_seq_one_letter_code
_entity_poly.pdbx_strand_id
1 'polypeptide(L)'
;CGIIKKDKEGKVIEFYEKSRKNNGNCANGATYAFDGEFLKFIKNLSYEISDFSNDVIPLLIGKIYSWNTSQIYMDIGNESSLTKANSLAKAKKLKKSSEI
;
A
#
# COMPACT_ATOMS: atom_id res chain seq x y z
N CYS A 1 -5.07 -7.24 -2.07
CA CYS A 1 -3.83 -6.49 -1.81
C CYS A 1 -2.61 -7.39 -1.93
N GLY A 2 -1.53 -6.85 -2.46
CA GLY A 2 -0.25 -7.54 -2.48
C GLY A 2 0.37 -7.61 -1.09
N ILE A 3 1.21 -8.61 -0.87
CA ILE A 3 1.95 -8.77 0.37
C ILE A 3 3.41 -8.40 0.12
N ILE A 4 3.99 -7.62 1.01
CA ILE A 4 5.40 -7.25 0.93
C ILE A 4 6.22 -7.98 1.99
N LYS A 5 7.46 -8.27 1.65
CA LYS A 5 8.47 -8.70 2.58
C LYS A 5 9.56 -7.64 2.66
N LYS A 6 9.96 -7.28 3.85
CA LYS A 6 10.95 -6.22 4.09
C LYS A 6 12.09 -6.72 4.94
N ASP A 7 13.24 -6.07 4.84
CA ASP A 7 14.38 -6.32 5.69
C ASP A 7 14.27 -5.55 7.03
N LYS A 8 15.31 -5.62 7.85
CA LYS A 8 15.35 -4.96 9.17
C LYS A 8 15.26 -3.43 9.09
N GLU A 9 15.64 -2.86 7.96
CA GLU A 9 15.63 -1.41 7.75
C GLU A 9 14.31 -0.91 7.13
N GLY A 10 13.40 -1.82 6.81
CA GLY A 10 12.14 -1.50 6.17
C GLY A 10 12.18 -1.48 4.64
N LYS A 11 13.32 -1.88 4.06
CA LYS A 11 13.45 -1.96 2.62
C LYS A 11 12.69 -3.15 2.08
N VAL A 12 11.88 -2.94 1.03
CA VAL A 12 11.09 -4.00 0.41
C VAL A 12 12.02 -4.89 -0.42
N ILE A 13 12.08 -6.16 -0.06
CA ILE A 13 12.94 -7.17 -0.70
C ILE A 13 12.16 -8.17 -1.55
N GLU A 14 10.85 -8.33 -1.30
CA GLU A 14 9.97 -9.19 -2.10
C GLU A 14 8.57 -8.60 -2.13
N PHE A 15 7.85 -8.85 -3.23
CA PHE A 15 6.48 -8.44 -3.42
C PHE A 15 5.68 -9.58 -4.05
N TYR A 16 4.55 -9.93 -3.44
CA TYR A 16 3.68 -11.02 -3.87
C TYR A 16 2.29 -10.49 -4.16
N GLU A 17 1.93 -10.34 -5.43
CA GLU A 17 0.59 -9.95 -5.84
C GLU A 17 -0.31 -11.17 -5.93
N LYS A 18 -1.47 -11.12 -5.31
CA LYS A 18 -2.50 -12.17 -5.36
C LYS A 18 -2.00 -13.57 -4.99
N SER A 19 -0.96 -13.67 -4.17
CA SER A 19 -0.47 -14.97 -3.72
C SER A 19 -1.45 -15.62 -2.75
N ARG A 20 -1.72 -16.91 -2.97
CA ARG A 20 -2.51 -17.74 -2.05
C ARG A 20 -1.70 -18.21 -0.85
N LYS A 21 -0.37 -18.13 -0.92
CA LYS A 21 0.51 -18.48 0.19
C LYS A 21 0.57 -17.31 1.16
N ASN A 22 0.57 -17.63 2.45
CA ASN A 22 0.79 -16.63 3.49
C ASN A 22 2.27 -16.29 3.53
N ASN A 23 2.68 -15.30 2.74
CA ASN A 23 4.06 -14.85 2.62
C ASN A 23 4.43 -13.74 3.61
N GLY A 24 3.57 -13.47 4.60
CA GLY A 24 3.79 -12.45 5.59
C GLY A 24 2.50 -11.74 5.97
N ASN A 25 2.63 -10.78 6.89
CA ASN A 25 1.51 -10.04 7.46
C ASN A 25 1.50 -8.56 7.07
N CYS A 26 2.39 -8.13 6.17
CA CYS A 26 2.45 -6.75 5.69
C CYS A 26 1.81 -6.62 4.32
N ALA A 27 0.60 -6.09 4.27
CA ALA A 27 -0.10 -5.83 3.02
C ALA A 27 0.30 -4.46 2.44
N ASN A 28 0.38 -4.40 1.11
CA ASN A 28 0.64 -3.16 0.40
C ASN A 28 -0.62 -2.28 0.41
N GLY A 29 -0.54 -1.11 1.04
CA GLY A 29 -1.63 -0.14 1.11
C GLY A 29 -1.79 0.72 -0.13
N ALA A 30 -0.99 0.50 -1.15
CA ALA A 30 -1.05 1.24 -2.42
C ALA A 30 -0.96 2.76 -2.29
N THR A 31 -0.27 3.23 -1.25
CA THR A 31 0.03 4.65 -1.05
C THR A 31 1.53 4.85 -1.16
N TYR A 32 1.96 5.74 -2.05
CA TYR A 32 3.37 5.89 -2.42
C TYR A 32 3.80 7.35 -2.39
N ALA A 33 5.04 7.59 -1.98
CA ALA A 33 5.69 8.90 -2.07
C ALA A 33 6.96 8.75 -2.93
N PHE A 34 7.15 9.66 -3.86
CA PHE A 34 8.25 9.61 -4.82
C PHE A 34 9.00 10.93 -4.87
N ASP A 35 10.28 10.87 -5.26
CA ASP A 35 11.06 12.04 -5.62
C ASP A 35 11.06 12.26 -7.15
N GLY A 36 11.74 13.33 -7.60
CA GLY A 36 11.83 13.65 -9.03
C GLY A 36 12.60 12.62 -9.85
N GLU A 37 13.54 11.91 -9.23
CA GLU A 37 14.32 10.87 -9.90
C GLU A 37 13.44 9.69 -10.30
N PHE A 38 12.45 9.36 -9.47
CA PHE A 38 11.49 8.32 -9.79
C PHE A 38 10.66 8.68 -11.03
N LEU A 39 10.23 9.93 -11.16
CA LEU A 39 9.48 10.38 -12.33
C LEU A 39 10.31 10.27 -13.62
N LYS A 40 11.59 10.60 -13.55
CA LYS A 40 12.51 10.40 -14.69
C LYS A 40 12.65 8.92 -15.05
N PHE A 41 12.78 8.07 -14.05
CA PHE A 41 12.85 6.63 -14.24
C PHE A 41 11.60 6.09 -14.99
N ILE A 42 10.40 6.51 -14.57
CA ILE A 42 9.15 6.08 -15.19
C ILE A 42 9.07 6.57 -16.65
N LYS A 43 9.46 7.81 -16.91
CA LYS A 43 9.45 8.37 -18.27
C LYS A 43 10.38 7.65 -19.23
N ASN A 44 11.46 7.07 -18.72
CA ASN A 44 12.48 6.39 -19.51
C ASN A 44 12.21 4.90 -19.69
N LEU A 45 11.12 4.37 -19.14
CA LEU A 45 10.75 2.98 -19.38
C LEU A 45 10.34 2.77 -20.83
N SER A 46 10.83 1.69 -21.43
CA SER A 46 10.63 1.39 -22.86
C SER A 46 9.29 0.71 -23.16
N TYR A 47 8.47 0.46 -22.16
CA TYR A 47 7.19 -0.21 -22.33
C TYR A 47 6.06 0.58 -21.66
N GLU A 48 4.84 0.32 -22.09
CA GLU A 48 3.65 0.94 -21.53
C GLU A 48 3.35 0.38 -20.14
N ILE A 49 3.05 1.27 -19.20
CA ILE A 49 2.68 0.90 -17.84
C ILE A 49 1.16 0.91 -17.75
N SER A 50 0.57 -0.25 -17.50
CA SER A 50 -0.87 -0.40 -17.30
C SER A 50 -1.25 -0.72 -15.86
N ASP A 51 -0.32 -1.26 -15.07
CA ASP A 51 -0.56 -1.65 -13.69
C ASP A 51 0.70 -1.40 -12.86
N PHE A 52 0.60 -0.51 -11.89
CA PHE A 52 1.74 -0.14 -11.05
C PHE A 52 2.31 -1.35 -10.29
N SER A 53 1.44 -2.19 -9.73
CA SER A 53 1.88 -3.35 -8.95
C SER A 53 2.60 -4.40 -9.77
N ASN A 54 2.13 -4.65 -10.99
CA ASN A 54 2.71 -5.68 -11.86
C ASN A 54 3.86 -5.16 -12.72
N ASP A 55 3.81 -3.89 -13.13
CA ASP A 55 4.75 -3.34 -14.11
C ASP A 55 5.87 -2.52 -13.47
N VAL A 56 5.63 -1.90 -12.33
CA VAL A 56 6.58 -0.97 -11.70
C VAL A 56 7.19 -1.51 -10.42
N ILE A 57 6.38 -2.01 -9.47
CA ILE A 57 6.91 -2.48 -8.19
C ILE A 57 8.02 -3.52 -8.32
N PRO A 58 7.92 -4.52 -9.21
CA PRO A 58 9.00 -5.50 -9.36
C PRO A 58 10.36 -4.88 -9.74
N LEU A 59 10.35 -3.74 -10.43
CA LEU A 59 11.58 -3.03 -10.80
C LEU A 59 12.19 -2.27 -9.62
N LEU A 60 11.42 -2.04 -8.56
CA LEU A 60 11.82 -1.25 -7.40
C LEU A 60 12.22 -2.11 -6.19
N ILE A 61 12.15 -3.43 -6.32
CA ILE A 61 12.55 -4.34 -5.24
C ILE A 61 14.01 -4.06 -4.86
N GLY A 62 14.25 -3.88 -3.55
CA GLY A 62 15.54 -3.48 -3.03
C GLY A 62 15.84 -1.98 -3.09
N LYS A 63 14.93 -1.17 -3.66
CA LYS A 63 15.13 0.28 -3.82
C LYS A 63 14.08 1.12 -3.09
N ILE A 64 12.97 0.53 -2.68
CA ILE A 64 11.90 1.23 -1.97
C ILE A 64 11.84 0.81 -0.53
N TYR A 65 11.42 1.73 0.32
CA TYR A 65 11.23 1.49 1.74
C TYR A 65 9.74 1.46 2.05
N SER A 66 9.37 0.63 3.02
CA SER A 66 8.01 0.57 3.51
C SER A 66 7.87 1.40 4.78
N TRP A 67 6.68 1.94 4.98
CA TRP A 67 6.28 2.58 6.21
C TRP A 67 5.03 1.87 6.74
N ASN A 68 5.14 1.31 7.92
CA ASN A 68 4.04 0.58 8.54
C ASN A 68 3.10 1.53 9.28
N THR A 69 1.83 1.26 9.16
CA THR A 69 0.82 1.95 9.95
C THR A 69 -0.10 0.94 10.63
N SER A 70 -0.48 1.23 11.87
CA SER A 70 -1.53 0.51 12.61
C SER A 70 -2.86 1.26 12.55
N GLN A 71 -2.92 2.38 11.85
CA GLN A 71 -4.14 3.13 11.66
C GLN A 71 -5.14 2.34 10.80
N ILE A 72 -6.40 2.73 10.89
CA ILE A 72 -7.43 2.09 10.09
C ILE A 72 -7.16 2.34 8.62
N TYR A 73 -7.03 1.25 7.88
CA TYR A 73 -6.91 1.24 6.43
C TYR A 73 -7.91 0.24 5.87
N MET A 74 -8.72 0.66 4.91
CA MET A 74 -9.78 -0.20 4.38
C MET A 74 -10.03 0.09 2.90
N ASP A 75 -10.10 -0.97 2.13
CA ASP A 75 -10.56 -0.91 0.74
C ASP A 75 -12.09 -0.81 0.74
N ILE A 76 -12.62 0.23 0.12
CA ILE A 76 -14.06 0.48 0.02
C ILE A 76 -14.61 0.12 -1.38
N GLY A 77 -14.01 -0.87 -2.01
CA GLY A 77 -14.36 -1.30 -3.38
C GLY A 77 -15.71 -1.99 -3.53
N ASN A 78 -16.46 -2.22 -2.43
CA ASN A 78 -17.80 -2.77 -2.47
C ASN A 78 -18.69 -2.10 -1.42
N GLU A 79 -20.00 -2.32 -1.54
CA GLU A 79 -20.99 -1.68 -0.69
C GLU A 79 -20.84 -2.06 0.79
N SER A 80 -20.56 -3.31 1.07
CA SER A 80 -20.34 -3.80 2.44
C SER A 80 -19.17 -3.10 3.12
N SER A 81 -18.05 -2.99 2.44
CA SER A 81 -16.85 -2.30 2.94
C SER A 81 -17.10 -0.81 3.14
N LEU A 82 -17.83 -0.18 2.24
CA LEU A 82 -18.19 1.23 2.35
C LEU A 82 -19.05 1.48 3.60
N THR A 83 -20.06 0.65 3.83
CA THR A 83 -20.93 0.74 5.01
C THR A 83 -20.11 0.60 6.30
N LYS A 84 -19.21 -0.38 6.33
CA LYS A 84 -18.32 -0.61 7.47
C LYS A 84 -17.39 0.59 7.71
N ALA A 85 -16.83 1.16 6.65
CA ALA A 85 -15.96 2.32 6.74
C ALA A 85 -16.70 3.54 7.30
N ASN A 86 -17.95 3.77 6.87
CA ASN A 86 -18.78 4.84 7.39
C ASN A 86 -19.06 4.69 8.88
N SER A 87 -19.33 3.46 9.33
CA SER A 87 -19.56 3.16 10.75
C SER A 87 -18.31 3.43 11.59
N LEU A 88 -17.14 3.02 11.10
CA LEU A 88 -15.87 3.27 11.77
C LEU A 88 -15.53 4.76 11.82
N ALA A 89 -15.81 5.50 10.76
CA ALA A 89 -15.58 6.94 10.71
C ALA A 89 -16.46 7.68 11.74
N LYS A 90 -17.72 7.30 11.88
CA LYS A 90 -18.64 7.85 12.90
C LYS A 90 -18.14 7.57 14.32
N ALA A 91 -17.73 6.35 14.60
CA ALA A 91 -17.19 5.96 15.89
C ALA A 91 -15.93 6.76 16.25
N LYS A 92 -15.03 6.94 15.30
CA LYS A 92 -13.81 7.73 15.49
C LYS A 92 -14.10 9.21 15.71
N LYS A 93 -15.06 9.78 15.00
CA LYS A 93 -15.50 11.17 15.15
C LYS A 93 -16.09 11.42 16.53
N LEU A 94 -16.96 10.53 17.02
CA LEU A 94 -17.53 10.61 18.36
C LEU A 94 -16.47 10.53 19.44
N LYS A 95 -15.51 9.61 19.30
CA LYS A 95 -14.39 9.47 20.23
C LYS A 95 -13.54 10.73 20.28
N LYS A 96 -13.26 11.33 19.13
CA LYS A 96 -12.49 12.58 19.02
C LYS A 96 -13.21 13.74 19.70
N SER A 97 -14.53 13.84 19.54
CA SER A 97 -15.35 14.85 20.18
C SER A 97 -15.36 14.71 21.72
N SER A 98 -15.28 13.49 22.24
CA SER A 98 -15.25 13.23 23.68
C SER A 98 -13.90 13.51 24.33
N GLU A 99 -12.85 13.65 23.55
CA GLU A 99 -11.50 14.00 24.03
C GLU A 99 -11.28 15.50 24.22
N ILE A 100 -12.22 16.32 23.77
CA ILE A 100 -12.19 17.76 23.91
C ILE A 100 -12.94 18.14 25.19
#